data_a2364c9f936db13e7c2426fd227d2544
#
_entry.id   a2364c9f936db13e7c2426fd227d2544
#
_cell.length_a   1.000
_cell.length_b   1.000
_cell.length_c   1.000
_cell.angle_alpha   90.00
_cell.angle_beta   90.00
_cell.angle_gamma   90.00
#
_symmetry.space_group_name_H-M   'P 1'
#
loop_
_entity.id
_entity.type
_entity.pdbx_description
1 polymer ?
#
loop_
_entity_poly.entity_id
_entity_poly.type
_entity_poly.pdbx_seq_one_letter_code
_entity_poly.pdbx_strand_id
1 'polypeptide(L)'
;LTARGAIEQDAARTLEASFRKSPVHVKDGTVTLDAAAWRSACAELEITVQFEAGTETLSGEALRALVAADGTVRTDELDALVSGWAGQYGTYNTPYRFDSYVKGVTPIDFIPCDYRIDEAGVKKQLLQAICAMEPCTITAGLTCYRWSAPFDISLTHVEVDLDNQQLTFIKNGTVIVNTN
;
A
#
# COMPACT_ATOMS: atom_id res chain seq x y z
N LEU A 1 -19.54 1.86 25.48
CA LEU A 1 -18.50 2.23 24.51
C LEU A 1 -18.26 1.00 23.63
N THR A 2 -18.60 1.10 22.35
CA THR A 2 -18.35 0.02 21.37
C THR A 2 -16.83 -0.07 21.13
N ALA A 3 -16.32 -1.29 20.84
CA ALA A 3 -14.89 -1.53 20.57
C ALA A 3 -14.31 -0.57 19.49
N ARG A 4 -15.15 -0.14 18.55
CA ARG A 4 -14.81 0.84 17.50
C ARG A 4 -14.51 2.23 18.10
N GLY A 5 -15.30 2.72 19.04
CA GLY A 5 -15.05 4.00 19.69
C GLY A 5 -13.78 4.01 20.57
N ALA A 6 -13.40 2.85 21.14
CA ALA A 6 -12.16 2.72 21.88
C ALA A 6 -10.93 2.77 20.96
N ILE A 7 -10.99 2.15 19.78
CA ILE A 7 -9.91 2.18 18.79
C ILE A 7 -9.72 3.59 18.21
N GLU A 8 -10.81 4.32 17.93
CA GLU A 8 -10.73 5.69 17.44
C GLU A 8 -10.16 6.66 18.52
N GLN A 9 -10.53 6.47 19.78
CA GLN A 9 -9.96 7.25 20.89
C GLN A 9 -8.48 6.94 21.15
N ASP A 10 -8.08 5.69 21.01
CA ASP A 10 -6.68 5.29 21.21
C ASP A 10 -5.79 5.77 20.04
N ALA A 11 -6.32 5.73 18.81
CA ALA A 11 -5.65 6.32 17.65
C ALA A 11 -5.50 7.84 17.79
N ALA A 12 -6.52 8.56 18.28
CA ALA A 12 -6.45 9.98 18.55
C ALA A 12 -5.42 10.32 19.66
N ARG A 13 -5.39 9.53 20.75
CA ARG A 13 -4.40 9.68 21.82
C ARG A 13 -2.97 9.40 21.38
N THR A 14 -2.77 8.42 20.52
CA THR A 14 -1.44 8.09 19.95
C THR A 14 -0.96 9.21 19.03
N LEU A 15 -1.86 9.78 18.23
CA LEU A 15 -1.59 10.98 17.42
C LEU A 15 -1.22 12.16 18.33
N GLU A 16 -2.02 12.49 19.33
CA GLU A 16 -1.72 13.59 20.28
C GLU A 16 -0.39 13.39 21.02
N ALA A 17 -0.02 12.16 21.36
CA ALA A 17 1.27 11.87 22.02
C ALA A 17 2.47 12.08 21.09
N SER A 18 2.32 11.77 19.81
CA SER A 18 3.34 11.99 18.77
C SER A 18 3.53 13.48 18.46
N PHE A 19 2.46 14.28 18.57
CA PHE A 19 2.47 15.71 18.26
C PHE A 19 3.07 16.61 19.36
N ARG A 20 3.37 16.09 20.55
CA ARG A 20 3.89 16.90 21.66
C ARG A 20 5.28 17.50 21.43
N LYS A 21 5.99 17.09 20.38
CA LYS A 21 7.33 17.59 20.04
C LYS A 21 7.37 18.55 18.85
N SER A 22 6.31 18.68 18.08
CA SER A 22 6.23 19.54 16.89
C SER A 22 5.13 20.60 17.07
N PRO A 23 5.24 21.77 16.46
CA PRO A 23 4.22 22.82 16.49
C PRO A 23 3.02 22.43 15.62
N VAL A 24 2.34 21.37 15.99
CA VAL A 24 1.17 20.80 15.31
C VAL A 24 -0.07 21.08 16.14
N HIS A 25 -1.08 21.66 15.53
CA HIS A 25 -2.38 21.88 16.13
C HIS A 25 -3.43 20.98 15.47
N VAL A 26 -4.19 20.25 16.28
CA VAL A 26 -5.34 19.46 15.80
C VAL A 26 -6.61 20.06 16.39
N LYS A 27 -7.50 20.55 15.53
CA LYS A 27 -8.80 21.09 15.92
C LYS A 27 -9.88 20.56 14.98
N ASP A 28 -10.93 19.98 15.51
CA ASP A 28 -12.09 19.47 14.75
C ASP A 28 -11.68 18.54 13.59
N GLY A 29 -10.66 17.68 13.80
CA GLY A 29 -10.12 16.77 12.79
C GLY A 29 -9.16 17.43 11.78
N THR A 30 -8.97 18.75 11.84
CA THR A 30 -8.05 19.47 10.97
C THR A 30 -6.67 19.53 11.62
N VAL A 31 -5.64 19.13 10.87
CA VAL A 31 -4.24 19.19 11.28
C VAL A 31 -3.60 20.44 10.68
N THR A 32 -2.98 21.27 11.52
CA THR A 32 -2.29 22.49 11.07
C THR A 32 -0.86 22.48 11.61
N LEU A 33 0.10 22.77 10.71
CA LEU A 33 1.53 22.85 10.97
C LEU A 33 1.99 24.31 10.98
N ASP A 34 3.19 24.57 11.50
CA ASP A 34 3.89 25.82 11.20
C ASP A 34 4.27 25.85 9.71
N ALA A 35 3.61 26.72 8.93
CA ALA A 35 3.78 26.79 7.48
C ALA A 35 5.20 27.22 7.07
N ALA A 36 5.92 27.98 7.90
CA ALA A 36 7.30 28.39 7.59
C ALA A 36 8.28 27.24 7.85
N ALA A 37 8.11 26.55 8.99
CA ALA A 37 8.90 25.35 9.30
C ALA A 37 8.69 24.26 8.27
N TRP A 38 7.43 24.00 7.85
CA TRP A 38 7.11 23.04 6.79
C TRP A 38 7.81 23.36 5.47
N ARG A 39 7.70 24.60 4.99
CA ARG A 39 8.37 25.01 3.74
C ARG A 39 9.88 24.84 3.79
N SER A 40 10.49 25.10 4.95
CA SER A 40 11.92 24.89 5.15
C SER A 40 12.26 23.40 5.16
N ALA A 41 11.50 22.58 5.88
CA ALA A 41 11.72 21.15 5.96
C ALA A 41 11.62 20.45 4.59
N CYS A 42 10.66 20.84 3.75
CA CYS A 42 10.49 20.27 2.40
C CYS A 42 11.70 20.41 1.47
N ALA A 43 12.71 21.22 1.83
CA ALA A 43 13.93 21.31 1.02
C ALA A 43 14.80 20.05 1.12
N GLU A 44 14.76 19.36 2.25
CA GLU A 44 15.59 18.20 2.56
C GLU A 44 14.77 16.96 2.97
N LEU A 45 13.44 17.13 3.20
CA LEU A 45 12.58 16.08 3.63
C LEU A 45 12.30 15.09 2.49
N GLU A 46 12.48 13.82 2.79
CA GLU A 46 12.14 12.70 1.91
C GLU A 46 11.33 11.65 2.68
N ILE A 47 10.17 11.32 2.17
CA ILE A 47 9.31 10.25 2.72
C ILE A 47 9.20 9.18 1.64
N THR A 48 9.68 7.98 1.94
CA THR A 48 9.63 6.83 1.06
C THR A 48 8.53 5.88 1.49
N VAL A 49 7.69 5.44 0.56
CA VAL A 49 6.66 4.41 0.79
C VAL A 49 7.01 3.18 -0.01
N GLN A 50 7.23 2.07 0.67
CA GLN A 50 7.55 0.77 0.07
C GLN A 50 6.29 -0.08 -0.05
N PHE A 51 6.03 -0.57 -1.26
CA PHE A 51 5.00 -1.54 -1.61
C PHE A 51 5.66 -2.86 -2.03
N GLU A 52 4.90 -3.96 -2.08
CA GLU A 52 5.42 -5.25 -2.56
C GLU A 52 6.01 -5.17 -3.99
N ALA A 53 5.36 -4.38 -4.86
CA ALA A 53 5.72 -4.29 -6.28
C ALA A 53 6.49 -3.02 -6.65
N GLY A 54 6.84 -2.15 -5.69
CA GLY A 54 7.55 -0.92 -6.00
C GLY A 54 7.73 0.03 -4.83
N THR A 55 8.21 1.21 -5.13
CA THR A 55 8.51 2.24 -4.13
C THR A 55 8.13 3.61 -4.67
N GLU A 56 7.51 4.42 -3.82
CA GLU A 56 7.20 5.81 -4.10
C GLU A 56 7.98 6.71 -3.16
N THR A 57 8.42 7.85 -3.66
CA THR A 57 9.16 8.83 -2.87
C THR A 57 8.53 10.21 -3.00
N LEU A 58 8.17 10.78 -1.86
CA LEU A 58 7.68 12.15 -1.75
C LEU A 58 8.81 13.07 -1.30
N SER A 59 9.09 14.11 -2.07
CA SER A 59 10.08 15.11 -1.76
C SER A 59 9.73 16.46 -2.37
N GLY A 60 10.37 17.52 -1.92
CA GLY A 60 10.31 18.84 -2.53
C GLY A 60 8.89 19.36 -2.77
N GLU A 61 8.51 19.54 -4.03
CA GLU A 61 7.24 20.14 -4.43
C GLU A 61 6.04 19.21 -4.15
N ALA A 62 6.22 17.89 -4.29
CA ALA A 62 5.19 16.91 -3.97
C ALA A 62 4.77 16.98 -2.50
N LEU A 63 5.74 17.12 -1.58
CA LEU A 63 5.45 17.33 -0.17
C LEU A 63 4.80 18.69 0.10
N ARG A 64 5.28 19.75 -0.57
CA ARG A 64 4.71 21.09 -0.40
C ARG A 64 3.24 21.14 -0.77
N ALA A 65 2.84 20.39 -1.79
CA ALA A 65 1.44 20.33 -2.25
C ALA A 65 0.47 19.78 -1.20
N LEU A 66 0.97 18.96 -0.25
CA LEU A 66 0.15 18.32 0.79
C LEU A 66 -0.21 19.25 1.95
N VAL A 67 0.37 20.45 2.01
CA VAL A 67 0.07 21.43 3.07
C VAL A 67 -0.23 22.79 2.43
N ALA A 68 -1.34 23.39 2.83
CA ALA A 68 -1.77 24.69 2.37
C ALA A 68 -0.85 25.83 2.88
N ALA A 69 -0.99 27.02 2.32
CA ALA A 69 -0.16 28.18 2.66
C ALA A 69 -0.31 28.62 4.14
N ASP A 70 -1.45 28.33 4.76
CA ASP A 70 -1.75 28.58 6.17
C ASP A 70 -1.27 27.47 7.11
N GLY A 71 -0.63 26.42 6.58
CA GLY A 71 -0.16 25.27 7.34
C GLY A 71 -1.17 24.12 7.47
N THR A 72 -2.37 24.25 6.93
CA THR A 72 -3.38 23.19 6.99
C THR A 72 -2.98 22.00 6.11
N VAL A 73 -2.96 20.79 6.67
CA VAL A 73 -2.72 19.56 5.91
C VAL A 73 -3.94 19.26 5.04
N ARG A 74 -3.70 19.07 3.74
CA ARG A 74 -4.74 18.75 2.74
C ARG A 74 -5.03 17.25 2.76
N THR A 75 -5.95 16.85 3.62
CA THR A 75 -6.28 15.43 3.83
C THR A 75 -6.88 14.77 2.59
N ASP A 76 -7.62 15.52 1.78
CA ASP A 76 -8.22 15.09 0.50
C ASP A 76 -7.16 14.80 -0.57
N GLU A 77 -6.13 15.62 -0.66
CA GLU A 77 -4.98 15.37 -1.53
C GLU A 77 -4.20 14.14 -1.08
N LEU A 78 -4.05 13.97 0.24
CA LEU A 78 -3.42 12.80 0.81
C LEU A 78 -4.25 11.52 0.54
N ASP A 79 -5.57 11.60 0.64
CA ASP A 79 -6.47 10.50 0.29
C ASP A 79 -6.37 10.14 -1.19
N ALA A 80 -6.41 11.13 -2.07
CA ALA A 80 -6.29 10.92 -3.51
C ALA A 80 -4.94 10.28 -3.89
N LEU A 81 -3.85 10.72 -3.27
CA LEU A 81 -2.50 10.18 -3.47
C LEU A 81 -2.43 8.71 -3.05
N VAL A 82 -2.90 8.39 -1.84
CA VAL A 82 -2.85 7.02 -1.30
C VAL A 82 -3.77 6.08 -2.10
N SER A 83 -4.96 6.54 -2.48
CA SER A 83 -5.87 5.76 -3.36
C SER A 83 -5.28 5.52 -4.75
N GLY A 84 -4.56 6.48 -5.30
CA GLY A 84 -3.81 6.30 -6.55
C GLY A 84 -2.77 5.18 -6.44
N TRP A 85 -1.98 5.17 -5.39
CA TRP A 85 -1.03 4.10 -5.12
C TRP A 85 -1.69 2.75 -4.85
N ALA A 86 -2.81 2.75 -4.12
CA ALA A 86 -3.56 1.52 -3.86
C ALA A 86 -4.10 0.90 -5.16
N GLY A 87 -4.52 1.72 -6.12
CA GLY A 87 -4.90 1.26 -7.46
C GLY A 87 -3.73 0.76 -8.30
N GLN A 88 -2.54 1.33 -8.13
CA GLN A 88 -1.32 0.97 -8.88
C GLN A 88 -0.67 -0.31 -8.34
N TYR A 89 -0.60 -0.48 -7.03
CA TYR A 89 0.16 -1.53 -6.37
C TYR A 89 -0.70 -2.66 -5.77
N GLY A 90 -2.02 -2.47 -5.69
CA GLY A 90 -2.95 -3.52 -5.28
C GLY A 90 -3.23 -4.50 -6.41
N THR A 91 -3.43 -5.78 -6.07
CA THR A 91 -3.76 -6.83 -7.06
C THR A 91 -5.25 -7.19 -7.07
N TYR A 92 -6.06 -6.54 -6.25
CA TYR A 92 -7.49 -6.83 -6.14
C TYR A 92 -8.22 -6.63 -7.47
N ASN A 93 -8.91 -7.66 -7.93
CA ASN A 93 -9.58 -7.73 -9.23
C ASN A 93 -8.66 -7.57 -10.46
N THR A 94 -7.36 -7.74 -10.29
CA THR A 94 -6.45 -7.79 -11.43
C THR A 94 -6.32 -9.25 -11.89
N PRO A 95 -6.56 -9.60 -13.17
CA PRO A 95 -6.36 -10.95 -13.66
C PRO A 95 -4.91 -11.40 -13.44
N TYR A 96 -4.73 -12.54 -12.77
CA TYR A 96 -3.41 -13.12 -12.62
C TYR A 96 -2.91 -13.63 -13.97
N ARG A 97 -1.70 -13.25 -14.32
CA ARG A 97 -1.06 -13.72 -15.56
C ARG A 97 -0.24 -14.95 -15.23
N PHE A 98 -0.81 -16.10 -15.55
CA PHE A 98 -0.21 -17.40 -15.33
C PHE A 98 0.62 -17.81 -16.56
N ASP A 99 1.86 -18.22 -16.34
CA ASP A 99 2.70 -18.76 -17.41
C ASP A 99 2.48 -20.27 -17.51
N SER A 100 1.51 -20.63 -18.35
CA SER A 100 1.17 -22.02 -18.61
C SER A 100 2.24 -22.68 -19.48
N TYR A 101 2.69 -23.85 -19.09
CA TYR A 101 3.61 -24.68 -19.88
C TYR A 101 3.01 -25.05 -21.25
N VAL A 102 1.70 -25.27 -21.30
CA VAL A 102 1.01 -25.71 -22.52
C VAL A 102 0.56 -24.53 -23.39
N LYS A 103 0.04 -23.47 -22.78
CA LYS A 103 -0.65 -22.35 -23.48
C LYS A 103 0.14 -21.04 -23.46
N GLY A 104 1.28 -20.99 -22.77
CA GLY A 104 2.00 -19.74 -22.54
C GLY A 104 1.25 -18.81 -21.57
N VAL A 105 1.55 -17.51 -21.60
CA VAL A 105 0.96 -16.54 -20.67
C VAL A 105 -0.55 -16.48 -20.83
N THR A 106 -1.27 -17.00 -19.85
CA THR A 106 -2.73 -17.10 -19.83
C THR A 106 -3.29 -16.30 -18.67
N PRO A 107 -4.27 -15.39 -18.89
CA PRO A 107 -4.95 -14.73 -17.79
C PRO A 107 -5.88 -15.72 -17.09
N ILE A 108 -5.90 -15.69 -15.77
CA ILE A 108 -6.89 -16.41 -14.96
C ILE A 108 -7.63 -15.41 -14.09
N ASP A 109 -8.97 -15.51 -14.13
CA ASP A 109 -9.85 -14.58 -13.40
C ASP A 109 -9.87 -14.89 -11.90
N PHE A 110 -9.45 -16.09 -11.53
CA PHE A 110 -9.33 -16.50 -10.14
C PHE A 110 -7.90 -16.27 -9.65
N ILE A 111 -7.74 -15.33 -8.73
CA ILE A 111 -6.47 -15.05 -8.10
C ILE A 111 -6.42 -15.73 -6.74
N PRO A 112 -5.43 -16.60 -6.48
CA PRO A 112 -5.28 -17.27 -5.19
C PRO A 112 -5.03 -16.30 -4.04
N CYS A 113 -4.43 -15.15 -4.32
CA CYS A 113 -4.12 -14.14 -3.33
C CYS A 113 -4.36 -12.72 -3.88
N ASP A 114 -5.61 -12.27 -3.73
CA ASP A 114 -5.97 -10.87 -3.98
C ASP A 114 -5.69 -10.05 -2.73
N TYR A 115 -4.96 -8.98 -2.87
CA TYR A 115 -4.74 -8.04 -1.78
C TYR A 115 -5.00 -6.59 -2.19
N ARG A 116 -5.36 -5.81 -1.20
CA ARG A 116 -5.41 -4.34 -1.29
C ARG A 116 -4.33 -3.75 -0.42
N ILE A 117 -3.90 -2.56 -0.78
CA ILE A 117 -3.10 -1.75 0.13
C ILE A 117 -4.00 -1.30 1.32
N ASP A 118 -3.45 -1.32 2.51
CA ASP A 118 -4.08 -0.71 3.70
C ASP A 118 -3.97 0.81 3.60
N GLU A 119 -4.89 1.43 2.84
CA GLU A 119 -4.91 2.87 2.61
C GLU A 119 -4.96 3.67 3.91
N ALA A 120 -5.76 3.21 4.88
CA ALA A 120 -5.90 3.88 6.17
C ALA A 120 -4.58 3.86 6.98
N GLY A 121 -3.89 2.73 6.97
CA GLY A 121 -2.59 2.57 7.61
C GLY A 121 -1.50 3.42 6.95
N VAL A 122 -1.44 3.43 5.62
CA VAL A 122 -0.48 4.26 4.85
C VAL A 122 -0.75 5.73 5.09
N LYS A 123 -2.01 6.19 4.98
CA LYS A 123 -2.41 7.58 5.24
C LYS A 123 -2.01 8.03 6.65
N LYS A 124 -2.29 7.19 7.66
CA LYS A 124 -1.93 7.48 9.05
C LYS A 124 -0.42 7.68 9.22
N GLN A 125 0.39 6.80 8.63
CA GLN A 125 1.85 6.88 8.71
C GLN A 125 2.40 8.09 7.96
N LEU A 126 1.85 8.41 6.78
CA LEU A 126 2.19 9.62 6.03
C LEU A 126 1.87 10.89 6.83
N LEU A 127 0.69 10.96 7.43
CA LEU A 127 0.30 12.09 8.26
C LEU A 127 1.25 12.25 9.45
N GLN A 128 1.67 11.16 10.08
CA GLN A 128 2.65 11.17 11.17
C GLN A 128 4.01 11.69 10.69
N ALA A 129 4.49 11.23 9.52
CA ALA A 129 5.75 11.66 8.93
C ALA A 129 5.73 13.16 8.56
N ILE A 130 4.64 13.63 7.96
CA ILE A 130 4.41 15.05 7.64
C ILE A 130 4.47 15.89 8.92
N CYS A 131 3.81 15.44 9.98
CA CYS A 131 3.80 16.15 11.26
C CYS A 131 5.15 16.12 11.96
N ALA A 132 5.91 15.06 11.84
CA ALA A 132 7.25 14.95 12.42
C ALA A 132 8.28 15.80 11.65
N MET A 133 8.04 16.06 10.36
CA MET A 133 8.99 16.75 9.46
C MET A 133 10.36 16.07 9.41
N GLU A 134 10.38 14.72 9.54
CA GLU A 134 11.60 13.92 9.55
C GLU A 134 11.58 12.92 8.39
N PRO A 135 12.70 12.67 7.70
CA PRO A 135 12.80 11.65 6.68
C PRO A 135 12.46 10.27 7.25
N CYS A 136 11.67 9.51 6.54
CA CYS A 136 11.32 8.16 6.98
C CYS A 136 10.97 7.23 5.82
N THR A 137 10.98 5.94 6.10
CA THR A 137 10.48 4.90 5.21
C THR A 137 9.24 4.26 5.84
N ILE A 138 8.17 4.22 5.08
CA ILE A 138 6.89 3.60 5.43
C ILE A 138 6.77 2.31 4.63
N THR A 139 6.47 1.20 5.29
CA THR A 139 6.09 -0.05 4.60
C THR A 139 4.57 -0.11 4.53
N ALA A 140 4.03 -0.17 3.31
CA ALA A 140 2.61 -0.25 3.10
C ALA A 140 2.04 -1.58 3.61
N GLY A 141 1.05 -1.52 4.48
CA GLY A 141 0.32 -2.68 4.94
C GLY A 141 -0.56 -3.26 3.83
N LEU A 142 -0.86 -4.55 3.94
CA LEU A 142 -1.71 -5.27 3.00
C LEU A 142 -2.96 -5.80 3.71
N THR A 143 -4.08 -5.80 2.97
CA THR A 143 -5.29 -6.52 3.36
C THR A 143 -5.49 -7.67 2.38
N CYS A 144 -5.40 -8.91 2.86
CA CYS A 144 -5.58 -10.10 2.06
C CYS A 144 -7.01 -10.63 2.21
N TYR A 145 -7.70 -10.86 1.10
CA TYR A 145 -9.13 -11.23 1.12
C TYR A 145 -9.37 -12.72 1.05
N ARG A 146 -8.52 -13.47 0.38
CA ARG A 146 -8.73 -14.91 0.16
C ARG A 146 -7.69 -15.80 0.80
N TRP A 147 -6.43 -15.36 0.83
CA TRP A 147 -5.30 -16.14 1.32
C TRP A 147 -4.44 -15.29 2.25
N SER A 148 -3.74 -15.94 3.16
CA SER A 148 -2.95 -15.27 4.20
C SER A 148 -1.68 -14.59 3.68
N ALA A 149 -1.20 -14.99 2.50
CA ALA A 149 -0.01 -14.43 1.87
C ALA A 149 -0.03 -14.61 0.36
N PRO A 150 0.59 -13.71 -0.41
CA PRO A 150 0.88 -13.91 -1.82
C PRO A 150 1.74 -15.15 -2.01
N PHE A 151 1.47 -15.94 -3.05
CA PHE A 151 2.32 -17.06 -3.43
C PHE A 151 2.33 -17.21 -4.96
N ASP A 152 3.46 -17.70 -5.46
CA ASP A 152 3.62 -17.96 -6.87
C ASP A 152 3.14 -19.38 -7.20
N ILE A 153 2.00 -19.48 -7.88
CA ILE A 153 1.43 -20.75 -8.32
C ILE A 153 2.15 -21.32 -9.53
N SER A 154 2.97 -20.53 -10.23
CA SER A 154 3.69 -21.00 -11.42
C SER A 154 4.79 -22.01 -11.09
N LEU A 155 5.34 -21.95 -9.87
CA LEU A 155 6.46 -22.80 -9.46
C LEU A 155 6.09 -24.26 -9.27
N THR A 156 4.92 -24.54 -8.67
CA THR A 156 4.50 -25.91 -8.40
C THR A 156 2.99 -26.06 -8.58
N HIS A 157 2.59 -26.75 -9.63
CA HIS A 157 1.17 -26.92 -9.98
C HIS A 157 0.95 -28.10 -10.92
N VAL A 158 -0.29 -28.41 -11.19
CA VAL A 158 -0.73 -29.35 -12.21
C VAL A 158 -1.55 -28.59 -13.24
N GLU A 159 -1.21 -28.74 -14.50
CA GLU A 159 -2.01 -28.29 -15.63
C GLU A 159 -2.76 -29.46 -16.23
N VAL A 160 -4.04 -29.25 -16.56
CA VAL A 160 -4.87 -30.19 -17.30
C VAL A 160 -5.38 -29.48 -18.55
N ASP A 161 -4.89 -29.86 -19.70
CA ASP A 161 -5.40 -29.40 -21.00
C ASP A 161 -6.48 -30.38 -21.48
N LEU A 162 -7.74 -29.93 -21.38
CA LEU A 162 -8.87 -30.74 -21.78
C LEU A 162 -8.98 -30.92 -23.30
N ASP A 163 -8.50 -29.95 -24.06
CA ASP A 163 -8.57 -29.98 -25.53
C ASP A 163 -7.63 -31.04 -26.09
N ASN A 164 -6.44 -31.16 -25.50
CA ASN A 164 -5.42 -32.14 -25.86
C ASN A 164 -5.38 -33.38 -24.97
N GLN A 165 -6.25 -33.43 -23.93
CA GLN A 165 -6.29 -34.49 -22.93
C GLN A 165 -4.91 -34.74 -22.27
N GLN A 166 -4.19 -33.67 -22.01
CA GLN A 166 -2.84 -33.72 -21.48
C GLN A 166 -2.82 -33.29 -20.03
N LEU A 167 -2.04 -34.01 -19.20
CA LEU A 167 -1.72 -33.63 -17.83
C LEU A 167 -0.23 -33.35 -17.71
N THR A 168 0.09 -32.18 -17.17
CA THR A 168 1.47 -31.77 -16.89
C THR A 168 1.62 -31.44 -15.41
N PHE A 169 2.53 -32.11 -14.72
CA PHE A 169 2.92 -31.77 -13.35
C PHE A 169 4.24 -31.03 -13.34
N ILE A 170 4.23 -29.85 -12.78
CA ILE A 170 5.38 -28.96 -12.64
C ILE A 170 5.72 -28.85 -11.17
N LYS A 171 7.00 -28.98 -10.83
CA LYS A 171 7.52 -28.81 -9.48
C LYS A 171 8.76 -27.93 -9.51
N ASN A 172 8.72 -26.82 -8.76
CA ASN A 172 9.78 -25.83 -8.70
C ASN A 172 10.20 -25.36 -10.12
N GLY A 173 9.23 -25.08 -10.98
CA GLY A 173 9.46 -24.65 -12.37
C GLY A 173 9.95 -25.75 -13.33
N THR A 174 10.06 -27.01 -12.86
CA THR A 174 10.52 -28.13 -13.70
C THR A 174 9.38 -29.10 -13.95
N VAL A 175 9.20 -29.49 -15.22
CA VAL A 175 8.23 -30.52 -15.61
C VAL A 175 8.68 -31.88 -15.09
N ILE A 176 7.87 -32.49 -14.24
CA ILE A 176 8.12 -33.81 -13.64
C ILE A 176 7.35 -34.90 -14.39
N VAL A 177 6.13 -34.61 -14.80
CA VAL A 177 5.27 -35.53 -15.56
C VAL A 177 4.61 -34.73 -16.67
N ASN A 178 4.60 -35.30 -17.85
CA ASN A 178 3.82 -34.83 -18.99
C ASN A 178 3.28 -36.07 -19.70
N THR A 179 1.95 -36.25 -19.70
CA THR A 179 1.31 -37.44 -20.27
C THR A 179 -0.05 -37.10 -20.86
N ASN A 180 -0.42 -37.83 -21.87
CA ASN A 180 -1.74 -37.79 -22.47
C ASN A 180 -2.59 -38.90 -21.88
#